data_9b16ae050d38115ec1caeeafbd6b1ada
#
_entry.id   9b16ae050d38115ec1caeeafbd6b1ada
#
_cell.length_a   1.000
_cell.length_b   1.000
_cell.length_c   1.000
_cell.angle_alpha   90.00
_cell.angle_beta   90.00
_cell.angle_gamma   90.00
#
_symmetry.space_group_name_H-M   'P 1'
#
loop_
_entity.id
_entity.type
_entity.pdbx_description
1 polymer ?
#
loop_
_entity_poly.entity_id
_entity_poly.type
_entity_poly.pdbx_seq_one_letter_code
_entity_poly.pdbx_strand_id
1 'polypeptide(L)'
;LNGKTEIACFNDWVKELKEYNYLHNHTRMWFASIWIFTLKLPWQKGAEFFLKYLLDGDAASNTLSWRWVGGLQTKGKNYSAQSWNIEKFTNKKYQNVKLIENALSLQDKREYKLNEIIDIDKDQKANDLIFFENDLDLESYNLDNYQNIYCLLLDNEKRKIKLDQKV
;
A
#
# COMPACT_ATOMS: atom_id res chain seq x y z
N LEU A 1 12.25 8.95 -7.05
CA LEU A 1 12.75 7.84 -7.89
C LEU A 1 12.58 8.21 -9.37
N ASN A 2 13.62 8.10 -10.14
CA ASN A 2 13.59 8.49 -11.56
C ASN A 2 13.62 7.27 -12.51
N GLY A 3 13.54 6.03 -11.96
CA GLY A 3 13.61 4.81 -12.77
C GLY A 3 14.90 4.72 -13.59
N LYS A 4 16.02 5.02 -12.96
CA LYS A 4 17.36 4.96 -13.57
C LYS A 4 18.22 3.96 -12.79
N THR A 5 17.91 2.70 -12.96
CA THR A 5 18.70 1.57 -12.41
C THR A 5 19.20 0.72 -13.57
N GLU A 6 20.06 -0.25 -13.29
CA GLU A 6 20.49 -1.24 -14.28
C GLU A 6 19.42 -2.32 -14.57
N ILE A 7 18.26 -2.26 -13.92
CA ILE A 7 17.18 -3.24 -14.03
C ILE A 7 16.07 -2.67 -14.91
N ALA A 8 16.07 -3.04 -16.19
CA ALA A 8 15.16 -2.47 -17.20
C ALA A 8 13.69 -2.62 -16.82
N CYS A 9 13.25 -3.81 -16.38
CA CYS A 9 11.86 -4.02 -15.97
C CYS A 9 11.45 -3.11 -14.80
N PHE A 10 12.31 -2.93 -13.81
CA PHE A 10 12.05 -2.04 -12.68
C PHE A 10 11.88 -0.58 -13.14
N ASN A 11 12.73 -0.12 -14.05
CA ASN A 11 12.64 1.24 -14.59
C ASN A 11 11.34 1.46 -15.37
N ASP A 12 10.92 0.47 -16.16
CA ASP A 12 9.65 0.53 -16.90
C ASP A 12 8.45 0.56 -15.95
N TRP A 13 8.46 -0.26 -14.90
CA TRP A 13 7.38 -0.27 -13.89
C TRP A 13 7.33 1.03 -13.07
N VAL A 14 8.46 1.70 -12.83
CA VAL A 14 8.45 3.04 -12.21
C VAL A 14 7.73 4.04 -13.11
N LYS A 15 7.96 3.99 -14.43
CA LYS A 15 7.27 4.85 -15.40
C LYS A 15 5.78 4.52 -15.48
N GLU A 16 5.45 3.24 -15.64
CA GLU A 16 4.09 2.73 -15.70
C GLU A 16 3.28 3.18 -14.47
N LEU A 17 3.83 3.01 -13.26
CA LEU A 17 3.18 3.43 -12.04
C LEU A 17 2.91 4.94 -11.99
N LYS A 18 3.86 5.76 -12.46
CA LYS A 18 3.70 7.22 -12.46
C LYS A 18 2.73 7.71 -13.52
N GLU A 19 2.64 7.01 -14.64
CA GLU A 19 1.81 7.38 -15.80
C GLU A 19 0.36 6.92 -15.60
N TYR A 20 0.17 5.67 -15.14
CA TYR A 20 -1.15 5.04 -15.08
C TYR A 20 -1.70 4.89 -13.66
N ASN A 21 -0.92 5.22 -12.63
CA ASN A 21 -1.29 5.06 -11.22
C ASN A 21 -1.67 3.63 -10.82
N TYR A 22 -1.20 2.65 -11.58
CA TYR A 22 -1.52 1.24 -11.42
C TYR A 22 -0.33 0.35 -11.76
N LEU A 23 -0.22 -0.77 -11.06
CA LEU A 23 0.61 -1.91 -11.41
C LEU A 23 -0.16 -3.19 -11.13
N HIS A 24 -0.02 -4.18 -12.00
CA HIS A 24 -0.57 -5.51 -11.77
C HIS A 24 -0.01 -6.12 -10.47
N ASN A 25 -0.82 -6.91 -9.77
CA ASN A 25 -0.44 -7.47 -8.46
C ASN A 25 0.92 -8.19 -8.43
N HIS A 26 1.19 -9.06 -9.39
CA HIS A 26 2.51 -9.71 -9.50
C HIS A 26 3.65 -8.71 -9.68
N THR A 27 3.43 -7.68 -10.49
CA THR A 27 4.41 -6.61 -10.70
C THR A 27 4.71 -5.86 -9.42
N ARG A 28 3.69 -5.61 -8.57
CA ARG A 28 3.89 -4.99 -7.25
C ARG A 28 4.79 -5.84 -6.35
N MET A 29 4.61 -7.15 -6.36
CA MET A 29 5.43 -8.07 -5.58
C MET A 29 6.87 -8.10 -6.08
N TRP A 30 7.08 -8.20 -7.40
CA TRP A 30 8.42 -8.15 -7.99
C TRP A 30 9.10 -6.81 -7.73
N PHE A 31 8.38 -5.71 -7.90
CA PHE A 31 8.86 -4.36 -7.63
C PHE A 31 9.36 -4.22 -6.20
N ALA A 32 8.54 -4.62 -5.22
CA ALA A 32 8.90 -4.53 -3.81
C ALA A 32 10.10 -5.42 -3.46
N SER A 33 10.16 -6.64 -4.02
CA SER A 33 11.30 -7.55 -3.84
C SER A 33 12.60 -6.97 -4.43
N ILE A 34 12.55 -6.43 -5.64
CA ILE A 34 13.71 -5.78 -6.27
C ILE A 34 14.17 -4.57 -5.45
N TRP A 35 13.22 -3.75 -5.02
CA TRP A 35 13.50 -2.59 -4.19
C TRP A 35 14.26 -2.95 -2.91
N ILE A 36 13.71 -3.93 -2.18
CA ILE A 36 14.23 -4.32 -0.86
C ILE A 36 15.56 -5.07 -0.99
N PHE A 37 15.59 -6.10 -1.83
CA PHE A 37 16.67 -7.08 -1.79
C PHE A 37 17.76 -6.81 -2.84
N THR A 38 17.38 -6.42 -4.04
CA THR A 38 18.36 -6.18 -5.12
C THR A 38 18.95 -4.78 -5.05
N LEU A 39 18.09 -3.76 -4.90
CA LEU A 39 18.52 -2.37 -4.75
C LEU A 39 18.88 -2.00 -3.31
N LYS A 40 18.59 -2.85 -2.34
CA LYS A 40 18.87 -2.66 -0.91
C LYS A 40 18.35 -1.33 -0.36
N LEU A 41 17.18 -0.91 -0.82
CA LEU A 41 16.56 0.33 -0.39
C LEU A 41 15.62 0.09 0.80
N PRO A 42 15.43 1.07 1.70
CA PRO A 42 14.49 0.95 2.81
C PRO A 42 13.07 0.68 2.33
N TRP A 43 12.45 -0.38 2.83
CA TRP A 43 11.09 -0.78 2.42
C TRP A 43 10.04 0.32 2.68
N GLN A 44 10.21 1.11 3.74
CA GLN A 44 9.32 2.21 4.10
C GLN A 44 9.23 3.26 2.98
N LYS A 45 10.36 3.55 2.33
CA LYS A 45 10.41 4.48 1.19
C LYS A 45 9.73 3.90 -0.06
N GLY A 46 9.76 2.60 -0.22
CA GLY A 46 9.01 1.92 -1.27
C GLY A 46 7.51 1.93 -1.00
N ALA A 47 7.10 1.67 0.24
CA ALA A 47 5.71 1.78 0.66
C ALA A 47 5.16 3.20 0.49
N GLU A 48 5.93 4.22 0.88
CA GLU A 48 5.60 5.63 0.64
C GLU A 48 5.44 5.95 -0.85
N PHE A 49 6.32 5.41 -1.69
CA PHE A 49 6.26 5.57 -3.13
C PHE A 49 4.98 4.95 -3.72
N PHE A 50 4.61 3.75 -3.30
CA PHE A 50 3.36 3.11 -3.71
C PHE A 50 2.14 3.87 -3.22
N LEU A 51 2.13 4.28 -1.96
CA LEU A 51 1.02 5.05 -1.40
C LEU A 51 0.80 6.38 -2.15
N LYS A 52 1.88 6.99 -2.64
CA LYS A 52 1.82 8.24 -3.41
C LYS A 52 1.22 8.05 -4.80
N TYR A 53 1.54 6.95 -5.49
CA TYR A 53 1.24 6.81 -6.91
C TYR A 53 0.12 5.82 -7.23
N LEU A 54 -0.11 4.78 -6.41
CA LEU A 54 -1.19 3.83 -6.65
C LEU A 54 -2.55 4.48 -6.39
N LEU A 55 -3.46 4.40 -7.34
CA LEU A 55 -4.82 4.89 -7.21
C LEU A 55 -5.57 4.17 -6.09
N ASP A 56 -5.39 2.85 -5.99
CA ASP A 56 -5.96 1.96 -4.98
C ASP A 56 -5.10 1.81 -3.72
N GLY A 57 -4.15 2.73 -3.50
CA GLY A 57 -3.23 2.61 -2.37
C GLY A 57 -3.90 2.95 -1.04
N ASP A 58 -4.13 1.94 -0.24
CA ASP A 58 -4.54 2.04 1.16
C ASP A 58 -3.32 1.94 2.10
N ALA A 59 -3.29 2.76 3.15
CA ALA A 59 -2.12 2.86 4.02
C ALA A 59 -1.85 1.57 4.80
N ALA A 60 -2.90 0.88 5.26
CA ALA A 60 -2.77 -0.33 6.06
C ALA A 60 -2.34 -1.51 5.19
N SER A 61 -3.09 -1.82 4.13
CA SER A 61 -2.79 -2.95 3.24
C SER A 61 -1.47 -2.76 2.50
N ASN A 62 -1.14 -1.54 2.07
CA ASN A 62 0.15 -1.22 1.45
C ASN A 62 1.31 -1.50 2.42
N THR A 63 1.24 -1.00 3.66
CA THR A 63 2.28 -1.24 4.67
C THR A 63 2.45 -2.72 4.97
N LEU A 64 1.35 -3.45 5.17
CA LEU A 64 1.37 -4.89 5.45
C LEU A 64 1.93 -5.69 4.28
N SER A 65 1.60 -5.34 3.04
CA SER A 65 2.10 -6.01 1.84
C SER A 65 3.61 -5.82 1.67
N TRP A 66 4.14 -4.62 1.89
CA TRP A 66 5.59 -4.37 1.88
C TRP A 66 6.31 -5.13 2.99
N ARG A 67 5.72 -5.20 4.19
CA ARG A 67 6.25 -5.98 5.30
C ARG A 67 6.22 -7.48 5.02
N TRP A 68 5.19 -7.96 4.31
CA TRP A 68 5.10 -9.35 3.88
C TRP A 68 6.23 -9.70 2.90
N VAL A 69 6.45 -8.89 1.85
CA VAL A 69 7.56 -9.10 0.91
C VAL A 69 8.89 -9.13 1.66
N GLY A 70 9.10 -8.22 2.61
CA GLY A 70 10.31 -8.13 3.42
C GLY A 70 10.51 -9.27 4.44
N GLY A 71 9.49 -10.11 4.69
CA GLY A 71 9.53 -11.16 5.72
C GLY A 71 9.37 -10.65 7.15
N LEU A 72 8.78 -9.46 7.31
CA LEU A 72 8.54 -8.83 8.61
C LEU A 72 7.14 -9.12 9.16
N GLN A 73 6.16 -9.36 8.30
CA GLN A 73 4.80 -9.74 8.70
C GLN A 73 4.76 -11.18 9.23
N THR A 74 5.32 -12.11 8.46
CA THR A 74 5.55 -13.48 8.90
C THR A 74 7.06 -13.66 9.04
N LYS A 75 7.54 -13.71 10.26
CA LYS A 75 8.98 -13.74 10.55
C LYS A 75 9.68 -14.87 9.78
N GLY A 76 10.71 -14.51 9.03
CA GLY A 76 11.54 -15.44 8.29
C GLY A 76 10.95 -15.91 6.95
N LYS A 77 9.75 -15.49 6.55
CA LYS A 77 9.13 -15.81 5.26
C LYS A 77 9.02 -14.56 4.41
N ASN A 78 10.00 -14.35 3.55
CA ASN A 78 9.99 -13.25 2.58
C ASN A 78 9.62 -13.74 1.19
N TYR A 79 9.28 -12.81 0.32
CA TYR A 79 9.09 -13.08 -1.09
C TYR A 79 10.28 -12.55 -1.89
N SER A 80 10.99 -13.43 -2.59
CA SER A 80 12.07 -13.07 -3.51
C SER A 80 11.61 -13.25 -4.96
N ALA A 81 11.65 -12.16 -5.74
CA ALA A 81 11.35 -12.21 -7.14
C ALA A 81 12.35 -13.10 -7.87
N GLN A 82 11.84 -13.90 -8.82
CA GLN A 82 12.61 -14.84 -9.62
C GLN A 82 12.68 -14.38 -11.06
N SER A 83 13.87 -14.36 -11.65
CA SER A 83 14.10 -13.90 -13.02
C SER A 83 13.27 -14.71 -14.03
N TRP A 84 13.23 -16.04 -13.89
CA TRP A 84 12.43 -16.90 -14.76
C TRP A 84 10.93 -16.60 -14.68
N ASN A 85 10.44 -16.18 -13.50
CA ASN A 85 9.03 -15.87 -13.28
C ASN A 85 8.67 -14.57 -14.01
N ILE A 86 9.52 -13.54 -13.86
CA ILE A 86 9.38 -12.27 -14.60
C ILE A 86 9.40 -12.53 -16.11
N GLU A 87 10.37 -13.28 -16.59
CA GLU A 87 10.47 -13.63 -18.02
C GLU A 87 9.21 -14.32 -18.53
N LYS A 88 8.73 -15.34 -17.81
CA LYS A 88 7.55 -16.11 -18.17
C LYS A 88 6.30 -15.24 -18.29
N PHE A 89 6.01 -14.43 -17.27
CA PHE A 89 4.77 -13.66 -17.19
C PHE A 89 4.83 -12.27 -17.85
N THR A 90 5.97 -11.92 -18.42
CA THR A 90 6.11 -10.74 -19.30
C THR A 90 6.28 -11.13 -20.78
N ASN A 91 5.90 -12.35 -21.17
CA ASN A 91 6.06 -12.86 -22.53
C ASN A 91 7.49 -12.68 -23.05
N LYS A 92 8.47 -12.97 -22.20
CA LYS A 92 9.92 -12.82 -22.51
C LYS A 92 10.37 -11.39 -22.81
N LYS A 93 9.57 -10.37 -22.47
CA LYS A 93 9.98 -8.98 -22.61
C LYS A 93 11.24 -8.66 -21.80
N TYR A 94 11.35 -9.25 -20.61
CA TYR A 94 12.51 -9.07 -19.72
C TYR A 94 13.15 -10.43 -19.45
N GLN A 95 14.32 -10.64 -20.04
CA GLN A 95 15.08 -11.89 -19.94
C GLN A 95 16.34 -11.68 -19.10
N ASN A 96 16.77 -12.72 -18.42
CA ASN A 96 18.04 -12.75 -17.67
C ASN A 96 18.20 -11.55 -16.70
N VAL A 97 17.12 -11.15 -16.03
CA VAL A 97 17.17 -10.06 -15.07
C VAL A 97 18.03 -10.46 -13.87
N LYS A 98 19.08 -9.69 -13.60
CA LYS A 98 19.98 -9.96 -12.46
C LYS A 98 19.33 -9.54 -11.16
N LEU A 99 18.87 -10.51 -10.37
CA LEU A 99 18.17 -10.32 -9.10
C LEU A 99 18.83 -11.09 -7.96
N ILE A 100 18.57 -10.66 -6.73
CA ILE A 100 18.84 -11.47 -5.55
C ILE A 100 17.60 -12.37 -5.30
N GLU A 101 17.67 -13.61 -5.78
CA GLU A 101 16.55 -14.55 -5.78
C GLU A 101 16.38 -15.33 -4.48
N ASN A 102 17.44 -15.42 -3.66
CA ASN A 102 17.44 -16.10 -2.37
C ASN A 102 17.82 -15.12 -1.25
N ALA A 103 17.01 -14.10 -1.08
CA ALA A 103 17.26 -13.09 -0.07
C ALA A 103 16.91 -13.59 1.34
N LEU A 104 17.66 -13.12 2.32
CA LEU A 104 17.30 -13.31 3.72
C LEU A 104 16.23 -12.27 4.11
N SER A 105 15.30 -12.71 4.96
CA SER A 105 14.26 -11.82 5.50
C SER A 105 14.86 -10.66 6.27
N LEU A 106 14.23 -9.51 6.18
CA LEU A 106 14.56 -8.36 7.01
C LEU A 106 14.33 -8.72 8.49
N GLN A 107 15.05 -8.01 9.37
CA GLN A 107 14.91 -8.13 10.82
C GLN A 107 14.31 -6.83 11.38
N ASP A 108 13.28 -6.95 12.19
CA ASP A 108 12.73 -5.84 12.98
C ASP A 108 12.81 -6.23 14.45
N LYS A 109 13.60 -5.48 15.22
CA LYS A 109 13.79 -5.71 16.66
C LYS A 109 12.72 -5.01 17.51
N ARG A 110 11.85 -4.20 16.89
CA ARG A 110 10.81 -3.49 17.61
C ARG A 110 9.72 -4.45 18.07
N GLU A 111 9.34 -4.32 19.33
CA GLU A 111 8.15 -4.98 19.86
C GLU A 111 6.95 -4.06 19.67
N TYR A 112 5.90 -4.59 19.09
CA TYR A 112 4.63 -3.89 18.91
C TYR A 112 3.68 -4.37 19.99
N LYS A 113 3.22 -3.44 20.83
CA LYS A 113 2.12 -3.70 21.78
C LYS A 113 0.81 -3.39 21.07
N LEU A 114 -0.14 -4.31 21.18
CA LEU A 114 -1.50 -4.01 20.79
C LEU A 114 -2.08 -3.04 21.83
N ASN A 115 -2.66 -1.95 21.37
CA ASN A 115 -3.47 -1.11 22.24
C ASN A 115 -4.75 -1.90 22.57
N GLU A 116 -5.16 -1.84 23.81
CA GLU A 116 -6.47 -2.37 24.20
C GLU A 116 -7.54 -1.59 23.44
N ILE A 117 -8.46 -2.32 22.82
CA ILE A 117 -9.66 -1.71 22.23
C ILE A 117 -10.55 -1.35 23.40
N ILE A 118 -10.76 -0.05 23.59
CA ILE A 118 -11.72 0.42 24.57
C ILE A 118 -13.10 0.06 24.03
N ASP A 119 -13.83 -0.81 24.76
CA ASP A 119 -15.22 -1.07 24.44
C ASP A 119 -16.00 0.25 24.59
N ILE A 120 -16.56 0.69 23.48
CA ILE A 120 -17.46 1.83 23.47
C ILE A 120 -18.77 1.34 24.10
N ASP A 121 -19.22 2.02 25.14
CA ASP A 121 -20.53 1.79 25.75
C ASP A 121 -21.61 2.03 24.68
N LYS A 122 -22.17 0.93 24.17
CA LYS A 122 -23.18 0.96 23.11
C LYS A 122 -24.52 1.52 23.56
N ASP A 123 -24.69 1.72 24.85
CA ASP A 123 -25.94 2.21 25.45
C ASP A 123 -25.95 3.74 25.60
N GLN A 124 -24.85 4.43 25.28
CA GLN A 124 -24.86 5.89 25.23
C GLN A 124 -25.65 6.38 24.02
N LYS A 125 -26.79 7.01 24.28
CA LYS A 125 -27.54 7.73 23.25
C LYS A 125 -26.71 8.94 22.82
N ALA A 126 -26.10 8.85 21.66
CA ALA A 126 -25.44 9.99 21.02
C ALA A 126 -26.50 10.84 20.29
N ASN A 127 -26.46 12.15 20.47
CA ASN A 127 -27.32 13.08 19.73
C ASN A 127 -26.73 13.42 18.36
N ASP A 128 -25.44 13.24 18.19
CA ASP A 128 -24.68 13.64 16.99
C ASP A 128 -24.01 12.44 16.36
N LEU A 129 -24.05 12.38 15.03
CA LEU A 129 -23.30 11.41 14.25
C LEU A 129 -22.15 12.12 13.53
N ILE A 130 -20.95 11.62 13.71
CA ILE A 130 -19.76 12.08 12.97
C ILE A 130 -19.24 10.91 12.13
N PHE A 131 -19.12 11.12 10.83
CA PHE A 131 -18.52 10.15 9.94
C PHE A 131 -17.46 10.79 9.04
N PHE A 132 -16.59 9.95 8.51
CA PHE A 132 -15.52 10.38 7.61
C PHE A 132 -15.91 10.10 6.16
N GLU A 133 -15.31 10.81 5.23
CA GLU A 133 -15.55 10.64 3.80
C GLU A 133 -15.30 9.22 3.25
N ASN A 134 -14.56 8.40 4.00
CA ASN A 134 -14.31 7.00 3.64
C ASN A 134 -15.34 6.02 4.22
N ASP A 135 -16.21 6.49 5.09
CA ASP A 135 -17.30 5.69 5.66
C ASP A 135 -18.53 5.85 4.75
N LEU A 136 -18.61 5.01 3.75
CA LEU A 136 -19.63 5.10 2.70
C LEU A 136 -20.90 4.30 3.00
N ASP A 137 -20.92 3.53 4.08
CA ASP A 137 -22.06 2.69 4.47
C ASP A 137 -23.01 3.45 5.41
N LEU A 138 -23.60 4.53 4.90
CA LEU A 138 -24.57 5.32 5.67
C LEU A 138 -25.90 4.60 5.87
N GLU A 139 -26.19 3.58 5.06
CA GLU A 139 -27.44 2.80 5.18
C GLU A 139 -27.47 1.97 6.45
N SER A 140 -26.30 1.63 7.04
CA SER A 140 -26.19 0.93 8.31
C SER A 140 -26.58 1.80 9.52
N TYR A 141 -26.65 3.12 9.35
CA TYR A 141 -27.04 4.06 10.40
C TYR A 141 -28.51 4.47 10.21
N ASN A 142 -29.28 4.38 11.28
CA ASN A 142 -30.60 5.02 11.29
C ASN A 142 -30.41 6.53 11.57
N LEU A 143 -30.33 7.30 10.50
CA LEU A 143 -30.01 8.72 10.55
C LEU A 143 -31.03 9.55 11.34
N ASP A 144 -32.29 9.09 11.42
CA ASP A 144 -33.36 9.75 12.17
C ASP A 144 -33.11 9.76 13.70
N ASN A 145 -32.21 8.93 14.18
CA ASN A 145 -31.85 8.87 15.58
C ASN A 145 -30.93 10.03 16.03
N TYR A 146 -30.39 10.80 15.09
CA TYR A 146 -29.40 11.84 15.40
C TYR A 146 -29.96 13.23 15.12
N GLN A 147 -29.64 14.18 16.02
CA GLN A 147 -30.03 15.57 15.84
C GLN A 147 -29.14 16.31 14.84
N ASN A 148 -27.85 16.00 14.86
CA ASN A 148 -26.89 16.58 13.95
C ASN A 148 -26.04 15.48 13.30
N ILE A 149 -25.74 15.68 12.02
CA ILE A 149 -24.91 14.77 11.22
C ILE A 149 -23.77 15.55 10.61
N TYR A 150 -22.54 15.16 10.93
CA TYR A 150 -21.31 15.82 10.48
C TYR A 150 -20.49 14.88 9.60
N CYS A 151 -20.17 15.33 8.37
CA CYS A 151 -19.20 14.65 7.52
C CYS A 151 -17.85 15.36 7.63
N LEU A 152 -16.83 14.66 8.11
CA LEU A 152 -15.46 15.17 8.14
C LEU A 152 -14.77 14.91 6.81
N LEU A 153 -14.57 15.98 6.05
CA LEU A 153 -13.85 15.94 4.78
C LEU A 153 -12.38 16.30 5.00
N LEU A 154 -11.49 15.55 4.37
CA LEU A 154 -10.09 15.91 4.34
C LEU A 154 -9.88 17.15 3.48
N ASP A 155 -8.97 18.03 3.90
CA ASP A 155 -8.51 19.15 3.10
C ASP A 155 -8.05 18.67 1.71
N ASN A 156 -8.60 19.28 0.66
CA ASN A 156 -8.31 18.89 -0.71
C ASN A 156 -6.82 18.92 -1.04
N GLU A 157 -6.04 19.80 -0.40
CA GLU A 157 -4.59 19.86 -0.56
C GLU A 157 -3.88 18.61 -0.01
N LYS A 158 -4.46 17.97 1.01
CA LYS A 158 -3.93 16.79 1.66
C LYS A 158 -4.46 15.50 1.04
N ARG A 159 -5.43 15.57 0.15
CA ARG A 159 -5.98 14.39 -0.52
C ARG A 159 -4.96 13.77 -1.47
N LYS A 160 -4.98 12.46 -1.52
CA LYS A 160 -4.23 11.69 -2.52
C LYS A 160 -4.80 11.88 -3.93
N ILE A 161 -6.10 11.91 -4.03
CA ILE A 161 -6.86 12.18 -5.26
C ILE A 161 -7.59 13.49 -5.03
N LYS A 162 -7.37 14.46 -5.90
CA LYS A 162 -8.09 15.73 -5.87
C LYS A 162 -9.51 15.50 -6.32
N LEU A 163 -10.48 16.05 -5.57
CA LEU A 163 -11.86 16.06 -6.01
C LEU A 163 -12.05 17.14 -7.06
N ASP A 164 -12.86 16.85 -8.07
CA ASP A 164 -13.33 17.88 -9.01
C ASP A 164 -14.22 18.86 -8.23
N GLN A 165 -14.17 20.14 -8.61
CA GLN A 165 -14.99 21.21 -7.98
C GLN A 165 -16.51 21.01 -8.17
N LYS A 166 -16.90 20.01 -8.96
CA LYS A 166 -18.30 19.67 -9.23
C LYS A 166 -18.86 18.55 -8.36
N VAL A 167 -18.06 18.02 -7.44
CA VAL A 167 -18.47 16.94 -6.52
C VAL A 167 -18.82 17.53 -5.17
#